data_3edce38286be7f574dd587423f25e458
#
_entry.id   3edce38286be7f574dd587423f25e458
#
_cell.length_a   1.000
_cell.length_b   1.000
_cell.length_c   1.000
_cell.angle_alpha   90.00
_cell.angle_beta   90.00
_cell.angle_gamma   90.00
#
_symmetry.space_group_name_H-M   'P 1'
#
loop_
_entity.id
_entity.type
_entity.pdbx_description
1 polymer ?
#
loop_
_entity_poly.entity_id
_entity_poly.type
_entity_poly.pdbx_seq_one_letter_code
_entity_poly.pdbx_strand_id
1 'polypeptide(L)'
;MRRSIMAGHRVELKDVGLFADGVAVKLVGEETFALCRDLLDDIITVDTDAICGAIKDIFEDTRVVAEPAGALALAGLRAYARAGNLRDTTLVAVVSGANMNFDRLSHVAERARFGANREALLGVTIPEKAGSFRQLVQAISSRNITELCTRFADPVNAHVLVGIDIKNSDEVASVLEDLRAAGFSACDLTDNELAKLHLRHMVGGNAPQVHNERLIRFFFPERPGALLNFMDAMRVTYNFTLFQYRYHGADFGRVLLGVEVPEERREDFEEFLARVDRMGYPHVDETDNPAYKMFLGWHHDN
;
A
#
# COMPACT_ATOMS: atom_id res chain seq x y z
N MET A 1 -14.00 21.16 18.62
CA MET A 1 -13.43 22.43 19.10
C MET A 1 -13.24 23.44 17.95
N ARG A 2 -12.45 23.16 16.89
CA ARG A 2 -12.13 24.13 15.81
C ARG A 2 -13.36 24.85 15.22
N ARG A 3 -14.42 24.10 14.83
CA ARG A 3 -15.67 24.71 14.31
C ARG A 3 -16.36 25.62 15.31
N SER A 4 -16.31 25.25 16.59
CA SER A 4 -16.91 26.06 17.67
C SER A 4 -16.16 27.38 17.89
N ILE A 5 -14.84 27.36 17.83
CA ILE A 5 -14.03 28.60 17.94
C ILE A 5 -14.27 29.50 16.73
N MET A 6 -14.26 28.95 15.51
CA MET A 6 -14.56 29.72 14.30
C MET A 6 -15.96 30.32 14.29
N ALA A 7 -16.95 29.67 14.89
CA ALA A 7 -18.31 30.13 15.00
C ALA A 7 -18.56 31.09 16.19
N GLY A 8 -17.62 31.21 17.13
CA GLY A 8 -17.78 31.98 18.36
C GLY A 8 -18.72 31.38 19.40
N HIS A 9 -19.26 30.19 19.14
CA HIS A 9 -20.14 29.45 20.03
C HIS A 9 -19.97 27.94 19.86
N ARG A 10 -20.43 27.15 20.84
CA ARG A 10 -20.36 25.69 20.74
C ARG A 10 -21.23 25.18 19.60
N VAL A 11 -20.63 24.40 18.70
CA VAL A 11 -21.30 23.78 17.54
C VAL A 11 -21.39 22.28 17.78
N GLU A 12 -22.60 21.75 17.71
CA GLU A 12 -22.83 20.32 17.73
C GLU A 12 -22.52 19.73 16.35
N LEU A 13 -21.69 18.69 16.32
CA LEU A 13 -21.34 17.98 15.11
C LEU A 13 -22.34 16.87 14.82
N LYS A 14 -22.74 16.71 13.58
CA LYS A 14 -23.58 15.60 13.15
C LYS A 14 -22.88 14.25 13.41
N ASP A 15 -21.61 14.15 12.98
CA ASP A 15 -20.78 12.96 13.10
C ASP A 15 -19.38 13.33 13.58
N VAL A 16 -18.72 12.38 14.25
CA VAL A 16 -17.31 12.49 14.68
C VAL A 16 -16.53 11.28 14.21
N GLY A 17 -15.25 11.49 13.87
CA GLY A 17 -14.34 10.40 13.56
C GLY A 17 -14.05 9.58 14.83
N LEU A 18 -14.14 8.25 14.71
CA LEU A 18 -13.93 7.34 15.84
C LEU A 18 -12.52 6.76 15.93
N PHE A 19 -11.63 7.08 15.00
CA PHE A 19 -10.28 6.56 15.03
C PHE A 19 -9.48 7.10 16.24
N ALA A 20 -9.51 8.41 16.45
CA ALA A 20 -8.97 9.05 17.66
C ALA A 20 -10.10 9.26 18.68
N ASP A 21 -10.63 8.17 19.22
CA ASP A 21 -11.83 8.17 20.07
C ASP A 21 -11.68 8.97 21.37
N GLY A 22 -10.48 9.04 21.94
CA GLY A 22 -10.19 9.85 23.13
C GLY A 22 -10.40 11.36 22.93
N VAL A 23 -10.51 11.85 21.67
CA VAL A 23 -10.81 13.25 21.35
C VAL A 23 -12.11 13.41 20.54
N ALA A 24 -12.87 12.34 20.35
CA ALA A 24 -14.09 12.32 19.55
C ALA A 24 -15.29 12.85 20.33
N VAL A 25 -15.57 14.14 20.25
CA VAL A 25 -16.62 14.84 20.98
C VAL A 25 -17.57 15.54 20.01
N LYS A 26 -18.87 15.22 20.07
CA LYS A 26 -19.91 15.87 19.23
C LYS A 26 -20.15 17.33 19.63
N LEU A 27 -20.32 17.58 20.93
CA LEU A 27 -20.49 18.90 21.51
C LEU A 27 -19.42 19.13 22.57
N VAL A 28 -18.55 20.08 22.36
CA VAL A 28 -17.47 20.42 23.29
C VAL A 28 -18.05 20.96 24.62
N GLY A 29 -17.35 20.68 25.71
CA GLY A 29 -17.73 21.16 27.05
C GLY A 29 -17.76 22.71 27.08
N GLU A 30 -18.58 23.27 27.94
CA GLU A 30 -18.77 24.73 28.05
C GLU A 30 -17.51 25.42 28.58
N GLU A 31 -16.97 24.90 29.68
CA GLU A 31 -15.77 25.45 30.30
C GLU A 31 -14.54 25.27 29.41
N THR A 32 -14.36 24.07 28.81
CA THR A 32 -13.25 23.82 27.90
C THR A 32 -13.33 24.66 26.64
N PHE A 33 -14.55 24.96 26.14
CA PHE A 33 -14.72 25.88 25.03
C PHE A 33 -14.32 27.30 25.40
N ALA A 34 -14.74 27.81 26.57
CA ALA A 34 -14.39 29.14 27.04
C ALA A 34 -12.87 29.30 27.16
N LEU A 35 -12.19 28.36 27.83
CA LEU A 35 -10.74 28.37 27.98
C LEU A 35 -10.02 28.28 26.63
N CYS A 36 -10.44 27.40 25.74
CA CYS A 36 -9.81 27.25 24.42
C CYS A 36 -9.98 28.51 23.57
N ARG A 37 -11.17 29.14 23.61
CA ARG A 37 -11.42 30.38 22.86
C ARG A 37 -10.49 31.49 23.30
N ASP A 38 -10.20 31.60 24.59
CA ASP A 38 -9.47 32.72 25.16
C ASP A 38 -7.95 32.49 25.22
N LEU A 39 -7.49 31.22 25.21
CA LEU A 39 -6.09 30.86 25.46
C LEU A 39 -5.36 30.18 24.30
N LEU A 40 -6.05 29.67 23.28
CA LEU A 40 -5.40 29.01 22.16
C LEU A 40 -5.00 30.01 21.08
N ASP A 41 -3.79 29.87 20.58
CA ASP A 41 -3.30 30.63 19.43
C ASP A 41 -3.88 30.10 18.11
N ASP A 42 -3.95 28.75 17.96
CA ASP A 42 -4.51 28.11 16.77
C ASP A 42 -4.99 26.67 17.04
N ILE A 43 -5.80 26.13 16.13
CA ILE A 43 -6.20 24.70 16.07
C ILE A 43 -6.03 24.18 14.67
N ILE A 44 -5.08 23.29 14.49
CA ILE A 44 -4.85 22.58 13.23
C ILE A 44 -5.54 21.21 13.24
N THR A 45 -5.82 20.67 12.06
CA THR A 45 -6.40 19.34 11.87
C THR A 45 -5.43 18.47 11.09
N VAL A 46 -5.42 17.19 11.41
CA VAL A 46 -4.65 16.16 10.72
C VAL A 46 -5.55 14.98 10.34
N ASP A 47 -5.16 14.22 9.33
CA ASP A 47 -5.86 13.04 8.89
C ASP A 47 -5.45 11.77 9.64
N THR A 48 -6.11 10.68 9.35
CA THR A 48 -5.84 9.36 9.96
C THR A 48 -4.46 8.85 9.61
N ASP A 49 -3.98 9.09 8.40
CA ASP A 49 -2.67 8.60 7.95
C ASP A 49 -1.54 9.30 8.71
N ALA A 50 -1.65 10.62 8.93
CA ALA A 50 -0.69 11.36 9.73
C ALA A 50 -0.65 10.87 11.18
N ILE A 51 -1.81 10.51 11.77
CA ILE A 51 -1.87 9.92 13.11
C ILE A 51 -1.19 8.55 13.13
N CYS A 52 -1.46 7.68 12.15
CA CYS A 52 -0.82 6.37 12.03
C CYS A 52 0.71 6.48 11.89
N GLY A 53 1.17 7.43 11.06
CA GLY A 53 2.60 7.75 10.94
C GLY A 53 3.21 8.19 12.26
N ALA A 54 2.52 9.02 13.04
CA ALA A 54 2.98 9.45 14.36
C ALA A 54 3.03 8.30 15.38
N ILE A 55 2.06 7.37 15.38
CA ILE A 55 2.08 6.17 16.22
C ILE A 55 3.32 5.31 15.90
N LYS A 56 3.58 5.10 14.62
CA LYS A 56 4.76 4.35 14.16
C LYS A 56 6.05 4.99 14.66
N ASP A 57 6.21 6.30 14.52
CA ASP A 57 7.43 6.98 14.90
C ASP A 57 7.64 6.99 16.43
N ILE A 58 6.56 7.21 17.21
CA ILE A 58 6.62 7.05 18.68
C ILE A 58 7.12 5.65 19.03
N PHE A 59 6.58 4.62 18.37
CA PHE A 59 7.01 3.25 18.62
C PHE A 59 8.47 3.01 18.22
N GLU A 60 8.91 3.48 17.08
CA GLU A 60 10.30 3.30 16.60
C GLU A 60 11.32 3.99 17.53
N ASP A 61 10.99 5.17 18.02
CA ASP A 61 11.88 5.95 18.87
C ASP A 61 11.87 5.49 20.35
N THR A 62 10.70 5.12 20.87
CA THR A 62 10.52 4.91 22.32
C THR A 62 10.13 3.48 22.71
N ARG A 63 9.73 2.64 21.77
CA ARG A 63 9.12 1.31 21.96
C ARG A 63 7.78 1.36 22.71
N VAL A 64 7.13 2.51 22.76
CA VAL A 64 5.81 2.70 23.33
C VAL A 64 4.76 2.74 22.20
N VAL A 65 3.68 1.99 22.36
CA VAL A 65 2.53 2.05 21.44
C VAL A 65 1.56 3.09 21.98
N ALA A 66 1.54 4.29 21.38
CA ALA A 66 0.57 5.32 21.70
C ALA A 66 -0.79 5.02 21.07
N GLU A 67 -1.88 5.38 21.75
CA GLU A 67 -3.21 5.37 21.14
C GLU A 67 -3.37 6.49 20.10
N PRO A 68 -4.34 6.41 19.17
CA PRO A 68 -4.52 7.44 18.15
C PRO A 68 -4.70 8.86 18.70
N ALA A 69 -5.47 9.03 19.78
CA ALA A 69 -5.62 10.31 20.45
C ALA A 69 -4.31 10.81 21.08
N GLY A 70 -3.50 9.91 21.65
CA GLY A 70 -2.19 10.22 22.22
C GLY A 70 -1.16 10.65 21.16
N ALA A 71 -1.19 10.06 19.97
CA ALA A 71 -0.27 10.40 18.88
C ALA A 71 -0.70 11.65 18.08
N LEU A 72 -1.95 12.08 18.24
CA LEU A 72 -2.54 13.21 17.50
C LEU A 72 -1.70 14.50 17.64
N ALA A 73 -1.19 14.78 18.83
CA ALA A 73 -0.39 15.96 19.09
C ALA A 73 0.93 15.96 18.31
N LEU A 74 1.60 14.80 18.21
CA LEU A 74 2.82 14.65 17.40
C LEU A 74 2.53 14.80 15.91
N ALA A 75 1.42 14.23 15.41
CA ALA A 75 0.99 14.40 14.03
C ALA A 75 0.75 15.90 13.70
N GLY A 76 0.05 16.62 14.59
CA GLY A 76 -0.18 18.06 14.50
C GLY A 76 1.11 18.86 14.53
N LEU A 77 2.02 18.57 15.45
CA LEU A 77 3.33 19.22 15.55
C LEU A 77 4.13 19.10 14.25
N ARG A 78 4.12 17.92 13.62
CA ARG A 78 4.80 17.71 12.33
C ARG A 78 4.16 18.52 11.20
N ALA A 79 2.82 18.57 11.15
CA ALA A 79 2.11 19.37 10.16
C ALA A 79 2.44 20.87 10.34
N TYR A 80 2.45 21.33 11.58
CA TYR A 80 2.81 22.71 11.94
C TYR A 80 4.25 23.05 11.53
N ALA A 81 5.21 22.18 11.89
CA ALA A 81 6.62 22.40 11.56
C ALA A 81 6.88 22.46 10.05
N ARG A 82 6.21 21.58 9.29
CA ARG A 82 6.30 21.55 7.82
C ARG A 82 5.71 22.84 7.20
N ALA A 83 4.51 23.22 7.62
CA ALA A 83 3.84 24.42 7.11
C ALA A 83 4.63 25.71 7.36
N GLY A 84 5.27 25.80 8.54
CA GLY A 84 6.12 26.93 8.92
C GLY A 84 7.57 26.83 8.44
N ASN A 85 7.97 25.73 7.77
CA ASN A 85 9.37 25.41 7.44
C ASN A 85 10.33 25.65 8.64
N LEU A 86 9.90 25.22 9.82
CA LEU A 86 10.60 25.48 11.07
C LEU A 86 11.89 24.65 11.15
N ARG A 87 13.00 25.32 11.51
CA ARG A 87 14.31 24.73 11.74
C ARG A 87 14.89 25.29 13.02
N ASP A 88 15.74 24.53 13.68
CA ASP A 88 16.44 24.93 14.90
C ASP A 88 15.49 25.46 15.99
N THR A 89 14.29 24.87 16.07
CA THR A 89 13.23 25.27 17.00
C THR A 89 12.85 24.08 17.88
N THR A 90 12.73 24.30 19.17
CA THR A 90 12.24 23.30 20.12
C THR A 90 10.71 23.30 20.08
N LEU A 91 10.13 22.15 19.71
CA LEU A 91 8.68 21.92 19.70
C LEU A 91 8.35 20.81 20.69
N VAL A 92 7.26 20.96 21.44
CA VAL A 92 6.86 20.00 22.47
C VAL A 92 5.44 19.50 22.16
N ALA A 93 5.26 18.20 22.13
CA ALA A 93 3.96 17.55 22.01
C ALA A 93 3.71 16.65 23.22
N VAL A 94 2.45 16.58 23.68
CA VAL A 94 2.05 15.69 24.77
C VAL A 94 1.48 14.41 24.17
N VAL A 95 2.13 13.28 24.43
CA VAL A 95 1.58 11.94 24.15
C VAL A 95 0.69 11.56 25.32
N SER A 96 -0.63 11.78 25.17
CA SER A 96 -1.58 11.78 26.29
C SER A 96 -2.10 10.40 26.68
N GLY A 97 -1.85 9.35 25.90
CA GLY A 97 -2.35 8.02 26.24
C GLY A 97 -1.81 6.90 25.36
N ALA A 98 -1.98 5.66 25.85
CA ALA A 98 -1.52 4.42 25.21
C ALA A 98 -2.56 3.29 25.30
N ASN A 99 -3.86 3.61 25.44
CA ASN A 99 -4.95 2.63 25.49
C ASN A 99 -5.28 2.11 24.08
N MET A 100 -4.31 1.42 23.47
CA MET A 100 -4.42 0.88 22.13
C MET A 100 -5.06 -0.51 22.14
N ASN A 101 -6.14 -0.69 21.38
CA ASN A 101 -6.65 -2.01 21.08
C ASN A 101 -5.73 -2.70 20.05
N PHE A 102 -5.31 -3.93 20.35
CA PHE A 102 -4.36 -4.70 19.53
C PHE A 102 -4.85 -4.89 18.09
N ASP A 103 -6.16 -5.11 17.88
CA ASP A 103 -6.74 -5.28 16.54
C ASP A 103 -6.57 -4.03 15.65
N ARG A 104 -6.41 -2.84 16.24
CA ARG A 104 -6.15 -1.60 15.49
C ARG A 104 -4.73 -1.50 14.95
N LEU A 105 -3.78 -2.30 15.47
CA LEU A 105 -2.38 -2.24 15.03
C LEU A 105 -2.20 -2.61 13.57
N SER A 106 -3.00 -3.53 13.03
CA SER A 106 -2.94 -3.89 11.61
C SER A 106 -3.32 -2.68 10.74
N HIS A 107 -4.38 -1.96 11.07
CA HIS A 107 -4.79 -0.74 10.38
C HIS A 107 -3.71 0.36 10.48
N VAL A 108 -3.14 0.54 11.67
CA VAL A 108 -2.05 1.50 11.87
C VAL A 108 -0.83 1.15 11.02
N ALA A 109 -0.42 -0.12 11.01
CA ALA A 109 0.74 -0.59 10.25
C ALA A 109 0.54 -0.37 8.73
N GLU A 110 -0.67 -0.61 8.22
CA GLU A 110 -0.99 -0.40 6.81
C GLU A 110 -0.95 1.07 6.40
N ARG A 111 -1.47 1.96 7.25
CA ARG A 111 -1.60 3.39 6.91
C ARG A 111 -0.39 4.24 7.33
N ALA A 112 0.44 3.75 8.22
CA ALA A 112 1.59 4.51 8.75
C ALA A 112 2.60 4.90 7.67
N ARG A 113 2.77 4.08 6.63
CA ARG A 113 3.69 4.38 5.51
C ARG A 113 3.22 5.59 4.70
N PHE A 114 1.91 5.70 4.43
CA PHE A 114 1.32 6.86 3.75
C PHE A 114 1.43 8.11 4.62
N GLY A 115 1.08 8.04 5.89
CA GLY A 115 1.18 9.15 6.82
C GLY A 115 2.61 9.64 7.06
N ALA A 116 3.61 8.77 6.90
CA ALA A 116 5.01 9.12 6.92
C ALA A 116 5.53 9.65 5.57
N ASN A 117 4.72 9.63 4.51
CA ASN A 117 5.11 9.89 3.11
C ASN A 117 6.30 8.99 2.67
N ARG A 118 6.22 7.72 3.02
CA ARG A 118 7.25 6.70 2.74
C ARG A 118 6.82 5.65 1.72
N GLU A 119 5.57 5.68 1.29
CA GLU A 119 5.04 4.79 0.26
C GLU A 119 4.22 5.60 -0.74
N ALA A 120 4.39 5.31 -2.03
CA ALA A 120 3.52 5.80 -3.10
C ALA A 120 2.78 4.63 -3.74
N LEU A 121 1.52 4.86 -4.11
CA LEU A 121 0.71 3.97 -4.93
C LEU A 121 0.55 4.56 -6.33
N LEU A 122 0.85 3.75 -7.34
CA LEU A 122 0.77 4.16 -8.73
C LEU A 122 -0.13 3.20 -9.50
N GLY A 123 -0.96 3.74 -10.41
CA GLY A 123 -1.63 2.96 -11.44
C GLY A 123 -0.80 3.02 -12.72
N VAL A 124 -0.31 1.88 -13.19
CA VAL A 124 0.53 1.82 -14.39
C VAL A 124 -0.15 0.98 -15.46
N THR A 125 -0.25 1.51 -16.67
CA THR A 125 -0.76 0.77 -17.83
C THR A 125 0.41 0.30 -18.68
N ILE A 126 0.47 -1.01 -18.90
CA ILE A 126 1.48 -1.67 -19.73
C ILE A 126 0.80 -2.45 -20.86
N PRO A 127 1.46 -2.72 -22.01
CA PRO A 127 0.92 -3.63 -23.02
C PRO A 127 0.68 -5.04 -22.46
N GLU A 128 -0.46 -5.66 -22.79
CA GLU A 128 -0.79 -7.03 -22.38
C GLU A 128 -0.03 -8.03 -23.27
N LYS A 129 1.25 -8.17 -23.04
CA LYS A 129 2.13 -9.11 -23.75
C LYS A 129 3.30 -9.57 -22.88
N ALA A 130 3.81 -10.73 -23.21
CA ALA A 130 4.99 -11.29 -22.55
C ALA A 130 6.17 -10.28 -22.54
N GLY A 131 6.76 -10.08 -21.38
CA GLY A 131 7.89 -9.18 -21.16
C GLY A 131 7.56 -7.77 -20.71
N SER A 132 6.32 -7.28 -20.89
CA SER A 132 5.93 -5.93 -20.43
C SER A 132 6.05 -5.78 -18.92
N PHE A 133 5.66 -6.80 -18.18
CA PHE A 133 5.76 -6.79 -16.71
C PHE A 133 7.23 -6.73 -16.24
N ARG A 134 8.13 -7.47 -16.91
CA ARG A 134 9.57 -7.39 -16.64
C ARG A 134 10.13 -5.99 -16.92
N GLN A 135 9.71 -5.36 -18.01
CA GLN A 135 10.13 -3.99 -18.35
C GLN A 135 9.62 -2.99 -17.30
N LEU A 136 8.38 -3.15 -16.81
CA LEU A 136 7.85 -2.35 -15.71
C LEU A 136 8.73 -2.49 -14.46
N VAL A 137 8.99 -3.72 -14.00
CA VAL A 137 9.82 -3.97 -12.81
C VAL A 137 11.22 -3.40 -12.99
N GLN A 138 11.80 -3.49 -14.18
CA GLN A 138 13.11 -2.92 -14.49
C GLN A 138 13.10 -1.39 -14.39
N ALA A 139 12.07 -0.72 -14.88
CA ALA A 139 11.94 0.75 -14.84
C ALA A 139 11.89 1.31 -13.41
N ILE A 140 11.34 0.52 -12.45
CA ILE A 140 11.22 0.93 -11.04
C ILE A 140 12.23 0.23 -10.11
N SER A 141 13.13 -0.61 -10.63
CA SER A 141 14.03 -1.49 -9.85
C SER A 141 15.05 -0.76 -8.97
N SER A 142 15.24 0.55 -9.16
CA SER A 142 16.06 1.38 -8.26
C SER A 142 15.42 1.65 -6.91
N ARG A 143 14.15 1.28 -6.75
CA ARG A 143 13.32 1.49 -5.55
C ARG A 143 12.84 0.17 -4.99
N ASN A 144 12.57 0.13 -3.70
CA ASN A 144 11.95 -1.05 -3.10
C ASN A 144 10.48 -1.10 -3.48
N ILE A 145 10.05 -2.21 -4.08
CA ILE A 145 8.66 -2.44 -4.47
C ILE A 145 7.93 -3.01 -3.26
N THR A 146 6.88 -2.34 -2.82
CA THR A 146 6.06 -2.75 -1.67
C THR A 146 4.84 -3.55 -2.09
N GLU A 147 4.35 -3.31 -3.31
CA GLU A 147 3.17 -3.98 -3.84
C GLU A 147 3.19 -4.02 -5.37
N LEU A 148 2.77 -5.14 -5.92
CA LEU A 148 2.43 -5.28 -7.34
C LEU A 148 1.17 -6.15 -7.44
N CYS A 149 0.13 -5.61 -8.08
CA CYS A 149 -1.13 -6.33 -8.26
C CYS A 149 -1.66 -6.09 -9.67
N THR A 150 -1.92 -7.17 -10.40
CA THR A 150 -2.62 -7.15 -11.68
C THR A 150 -3.41 -8.43 -11.89
N ARG A 151 -4.48 -8.33 -12.66
CA ARG A 151 -5.26 -9.45 -13.18
C ARG A 151 -5.60 -9.18 -14.64
N PHE A 152 -5.47 -10.17 -15.48
CA PHE A 152 -5.88 -10.07 -16.89
C PHE A 152 -7.35 -9.64 -17.01
N ALA A 153 -7.58 -8.58 -17.75
CA ALA A 153 -8.91 -8.03 -17.99
C ALA A 153 -9.12 -7.57 -19.44
N ASP A 154 -8.05 -7.19 -20.13
CA ASP A 154 -8.09 -6.65 -21.49
C ASP A 154 -6.92 -7.20 -22.31
N PRO A 155 -7.14 -7.65 -23.58
CA PRO A 155 -6.09 -8.28 -24.39
C PRO A 155 -5.04 -7.29 -24.94
N VAL A 156 -5.24 -6.00 -24.79
CA VAL A 156 -4.35 -4.95 -25.30
C VAL A 156 -3.53 -4.31 -24.20
N ASN A 157 -4.16 -4.01 -23.06
CA ASN A 157 -3.57 -3.29 -21.96
C ASN A 157 -3.79 -3.98 -20.63
N ALA A 158 -2.72 -4.12 -19.86
CA ALA A 158 -2.80 -4.50 -18.45
C ALA A 158 -2.70 -3.27 -17.54
N HIS A 159 -3.52 -3.22 -16.51
CA HIS A 159 -3.43 -2.22 -15.45
C HIS A 159 -2.79 -2.84 -14.22
N VAL A 160 -1.69 -2.26 -13.77
CA VAL A 160 -0.90 -2.75 -12.64
C VAL A 160 -0.98 -1.72 -11.50
N LEU A 161 -1.43 -2.13 -10.33
CA LEU A 161 -1.26 -1.35 -9.11
C LEU A 161 0.15 -1.58 -8.60
N VAL A 162 0.91 -0.51 -8.42
CA VAL A 162 2.32 -0.52 -8.01
C VAL A 162 2.48 0.26 -6.72
N GLY A 163 2.97 -0.38 -5.68
CA GLY A 163 3.43 0.28 -4.46
C GLY A 163 4.96 0.33 -4.43
N ILE A 164 5.51 1.45 -4.05
CA ILE A 164 6.96 1.66 -3.92
C ILE A 164 7.31 2.45 -2.67
N ASP A 165 8.45 2.14 -2.06
CA ASP A 165 9.04 2.99 -1.03
C ASP A 165 9.58 4.28 -1.66
N ILE A 166 9.27 5.42 -1.04
CA ILE A 166 9.76 6.75 -1.40
C ILE A 166 10.41 7.43 -0.20
N LYS A 167 11.32 8.35 -0.46
CA LYS A 167 11.98 9.15 0.60
C LYS A 167 11.10 10.31 1.07
N ASN A 168 10.37 10.89 0.14
CA ASN A 168 9.40 11.97 0.37
C ASN A 168 8.44 12.04 -0.82
N SER A 169 7.38 12.83 -0.71
CA SER A 169 6.36 13.00 -1.75
C SER A 169 6.89 13.58 -3.07
N ASP A 170 7.99 14.33 -3.05
CA ASP A 170 8.54 14.96 -4.26
C ASP A 170 9.13 13.92 -5.23
N GLU A 171 9.50 12.73 -4.70
CA GLU A 171 10.05 11.63 -5.50
C GLU A 171 9.02 11.01 -6.46
N VAL A 172 7.72 11.14 -6.16
CA VAL A 172 6.64 10.57 -6.99
C VAL A 172 6.68 11.13 -8.42
N ALA A 173 6.93 12.43 -8.57
CA ALA A 173 7.04 13.06 -9.88
C ALA A 173 8.16 12.44 -10.73
N SER A 174 9.34 12.21 -10.12
CA SER A 174 10.48 11.55 -10.80
C SER A 174 10.15 10.12 -11.23
N VAL A 175 9.42 9.37 -10.38
CA VAL A 175 9.00 7.99 -10.74
C VAL A 175 8.06 7.98 -11.93
N LEU A 176 7.10 8.90 -11.96
CA LEU A 176 6.18 9.03 -13.09
C LEU A 176 6.90 9.41 -14.38
N GLU A 177 7.97 10.21 -14.30
CA GLU A 177 8.84 10.54 -15.44
C GLU A 177 9.62 9.30 -15.92
N ASP A 178 10.23 8.54 -15.00
CA ASP A 178 10.94 7.29 -15.32
C ASP A 178 10.03 6.29 -16.04
N LEU A 179 8.80 6.12 -15.57
CA LEU A 179 7.80 5.26 -16.19
C LEU A 179 7.39 5.74 -17.58
N ARG A 180 7.18 7.06 -17.76
CA ARG A 180 6.88 7.63 -19.08
C ARG A 180 8.06 7.47 -20.05
N ALA A 181 9.29 7.67 -19.59
CA ALA A 181 10.49 7.44 -20.38
C ALA A 181 10.64 5.97 -20.83
N ALA A 182 10.16 5.03 -20.01
CA ALA A 182 10.07 3.62 -20.34
C ALA A 182 8.88 3.27 -21.28
N GLY A 183 8.07 4.26 -21.66
CA GLY A 183 6.95 4.10 -22.58
C GLY A 183 5.63 3.69 -21.92
N PHE A 184 5.51 3.80 -20.60
CA PHE A 184 4.30 3.45 -19.86
C PHE A 184 3.44 4.67 -19.52
N SER A 185 2.11 4.50 -19.55
CA SER A 185 1.19 5.45 -18.95
C SER A 185 1.08 5.17 -17.45
N ALA A 186 1.24 6.21 -16.62
CA ALA A 186 1.19 6.06 -15.17
C ALA A 186 0.49 7.25 -14.52
N CYS A 187 -0.22 7.00 -13.42
CA CYS A 187 -0.86 8.02 -12.58
C CYS A 187 -0.56 7.77 -11.11
N ASP A 188 -0.54 8.85 -10.34
CA ASP A 188 -0.42 8.83 -8.89
C ASP A 188 -1.78 8.50 -8.25
N LEU A 189 -1.81 7.45 -7.44
CA LEU A 189 -2.96 7.01 -6.65
C LEU A 189 -2.70 7.08 -5.14
N THR A 190 -1.60 7.70 -4.71
CA THR A 190 -1.17 7.75 -3.31
C THR A 190 -2.24 8.33 -2.39
N ASP A 191 -2.98 9.35 -2.85
CA ASP A 191 -4.07 9.97 -2.08
C ASP A 191 -5.46 9.39 -2.43
N ASN A 192 -5.53 8.35 -3.25
CA ASN A 192 -6.78 7.72 -3.65
C ASN A 192 -7.24 6.69 -2.60
N GLU A 193 -8.29 7.02 -1.85
CA GLU A 193 -8.82 6.14 -0.78
C GLU A 193 -9.33 4.79 -1.31
N LEU A 194 -9.90 4.73 -2.51
CA LEU A 194 -10.31 3.47 -3.13
C LEU A 194 -9.09 2.56 -3.35
N ALA A 195 -7.99 3.11 -3.84
CA ALA A 195 -6.76 2.35 -4.05
C ALA A 195 -6.18 1.87 -2.70
N LYS A 196 -6.08 2.74 -1.71
CA LYS A 196 -5.53 2.42 -0.38
C LYS A 196 -6.34 1.38 0.39
N LEU A 197 -7.68 1.44 0.32
CA LEU A 197 -8.56 0.61 1.15
C LEU A 197 -9.06 -0.65 0.46
N HIS A 198 -9.17 -0.64 -0.87
CA HIS A 198 -9.85 -1.71 -1.59
C HIS A 198 -8.98 -2.35 -2.68
N LEU A 199 -8.42 -1.58 -3.63
CA LEU A 199 -7.71 -2.17 -4.77
C LEU A 199 -6.51 -3.02 -4.34
N ARG A 200 -5.77 -2.57 -3.34
CA ARG A 200 -4.60 -3.32 -2.83
C ARG A 200 -4.94 -4.66 -2.14
N HIS A 201 -6.21 -4.92 -1.87
CA HIS A 201 -6.69 -6.20 -1.32
C HIS A 201 -7.37 -7.09 -2.36
N MET A 202 -7.55 -6.58 -3.59
CA MET A 202 -8.19 -7.32 -4.66
C MET A 202 -7.18 -8.20 -5.39
N VAL A 203 -7.46 -9.49 -5.46
CA VAL A 203 -6.71 -10.45 -6.29
C VAL A 203 -7.28 -10.47 -7.73
N GLY A 204 -8.37 -9.76 -7.96
CA GLY A 204 -9.14 -9.77 -9.20
C GLY A 204 -10.26 -10.80 -9.15
N GLY A 205 -10.83 -11.12 -10.30
CA GLY A 205 -11.90 -12.11 -10.47
C GLY A 205 -11.55 -13.14 -11.52
N ASN A 206 -12.57 -13.82 -12.04
CA ASN A 206 -12.40 -14.76 -13.15
C ASN A 206 -11.95 -14.02 -14.41
N ALA A 207 -11.09 -14.65 -15.18
CA ALA A 207 -10.61 -14.16 -16.48
C ALA A 207 -11.08 -15.11 -17.61
N PRO A 208 -12.29 -14.90 -18.16
CA PRO A 208 -12.90 -15.86 -19.10
C PRO A 208 -12.16 -16.03 -20.42
N GLN A 209 -11.28 -15.11 -20.77
CA GLN A 209 -10.46 -15.17 -22.00
C GLN A 209 -9.12 -15.91 -21.80
N VAL A 210 -8.80 -16.32 -20.57
CA VAL A 210 -7.57 -17.03 -20.26
C VAL A 210 -7.81 -18.54 -20.31
N HIS A 211 -6.98 -19.23 -21.04
CA HIS A 211 -7.06 -20.67 -21.21
C HIS A 211 -5.84 -21.36 -20.62
N ASN A 212 -6.01 -22.56 -20.05
CA ASN A 212 -4.90 -23.34 -19.45
C ASN A 212 -4.08 -22.54 -18.43
N GLU A 213 -4.74 -21.74 -17.59
CA GLU A 213 -4.08 -20.97 -16.54
C GLU A 213 -3.48 -21.92 -15.49
N ARG A 214 -2.21 -21.70 -15.17
CA ARG A 214 -1.54 -22.31 -14.02
C ARG A 214 -1.38 -21.25 -12.94
N LEU A 215 -1.78 -21.57 -11.72
CA LEU A 215 -1.68 -20.68 -10.58
C LEU A 215 -0.60 -21.20 -9.62
N ILE A 216 0.46 -20.43 -9.45
CA ILE A 216 1.62 -20.82 -8.63
C ILE A 216 1.85 -19.82 -7.53
N ARG A 217 2.05 -20.28 -6.30
CA ARG A 217 2.44 -19.44 -5.17
C ARG A 217 3.91 -19.65 -4.86
N PHE A 218 4.70 -18.57 -4.97
CA PHE A 218 6.13 -18.54 -4.68
C PHE A 218 6.44 -17.91 -3.33
N PHE A 219 7.55 -18.33 -2.75
CA PHE A 219 8.13 -17.74 -1.56
C PHE A 219 9.47 -17.09 -1.94
N PHE A 220 9.55 -15.77 -1.81
CA PHE A 220 10.73 -15.00 -2.14
C PHE A 220 11.47 -14.58 -0.88
N PRO A 221 12.81 -14.62 -0.87
CA PRO A 221 13.55 -13.88 0.13
C PRO A 221 13.32 -12.37 -0.07
N GLU A 222 12.93 -11.68 1.00
CA GLU A 222 12.67 -10.22 0.96
C GLU A 222 14.00 -9.46 0.93
N ARG A 223 14.56 -9.31 -0.28
CA ARG A 223 15.80 -8.58 -0.53
C ARG A 223 15.71 -7.81 -1.85
N PRO A 224 16.40 -6.65 -1.95
CA PRO A 224 16.45 -5.88 -3.20
C PRO A 224 16.88 -6.74 -4.38
N GLY A 225 16.19 -6.60 -5.51
CA GLY A 225 16.48 -7.32 -6.75
C GLY A 225 15.91 -8.74 -6.84
N ALA A 226 15.36 -9.34 -5.78
CA ALA A 226 14.83 -10.71 -5.82
C ALA A 226 13.72 -10.87 -6.88
N LEU A 227 12.81 -9.90 -6.97
CA LEU A 227 11.74 -9.91 -7.96
C LEU A 227 12.28 -9.80 -9.39
N LEU A 228 13.27 -8.93 -9.65
CA LEU A 228 13.86 -8.80 -10.98
C LEU A 228 14.60 -10.09 -11.38
N ASN A 229 15.35 -10.70 -10.46
CA ASN A 229 16.02 -11.98 -10.70
C ASN A 229 15.03 -13.11 -11.05
N PHE A 230 13.86 -13.11 -10.40
CA PHE A 230 12.78 -14.04 -10.72
C PHE A 230 12.23 -13.79 -12.13
N MET A 231 11.98 -12.53 -12.51
CA MET A 231 11.53 -12.18 -13.86
C MET A 231 12.55 -12.59 -14.93
N ASP A 232 13.85 -12.44 -14.65
CA ASP A 232 14.92 -12.88 -15.54
C ASP A 232 14.95 -14.41 -15.69
N ALA A 233 14.66 -15.16 -14.65
CA ALA A 233 14.56 -16.62 -14.69
C ALA A 233 13.43 -17.11 -15.60
N MET A 234 12.35 -16.37 -15.75
CA MET A 234 11.23 -16.69 -16.65
C MET A 234 11.57 -16.52 -18.14
N ARG A 235 12.70 -15.90 -18.48
CA ARG A 235 13.16 -15.68 -19.88
C ARG A 235 12.12 -15.04 -20.80
N VAL A 236 11.22 -14.22 -20.25
CA VAL A 236 10.20 -13.48 -21.01
C VAL A 236 9.26 -14.38 -21.84
N THR A 237 9.00 -15.62 -21.40
CA THR A 237 8.32 -16.62 -22.24
C THR A 237 6.80 -16.71 -21.99
N TYR A 238 6.33 -16.19 -20.84
CA TYR A 238 4.94 -16.30 -20.43
C TYR A 238 4.31 -14.93 -20.22
N ASN A 239 3.03 -14.81 -20.56
CA ASN A 239 2.22 -13.69 -20.19
C ASN A 239 1.59 -13.93 -18.80
N PHE A 240 1.61 -12.92 -17.93
CA PHE A 240 1.03 -13.02 -16.62
C PHE A 240 -0.47 -12.71 -16.67
N THR A 241 -1.26 -13.65 -16.26
CA THR A 241 -2.72 -13.50 -16.15
C THR A 241 -3.14 -13.00 -14.78
N LEU A 242 -2.30 -13.25 -13.77
CA LEU A 242 -2.43 -12.75 -12.41
C LEU A 242 -1.04 -12.53 -11.83
N PHE A 243 -0.85 -11.41 -11.16
CA PHE A 243 0.33 -11.20 -10.32
C PHE A 243 -0.09 -10.46 -9.06
N GLN A 244 0.19 -11.03 -7.91
CA GLN A 244 -0.02 -10.40 -6.63
C GLN A 244 1.22 -10.58 -5.76
N TYR A 245 1.82 -9.47 -5.41
CA TYR A 245 2.90 -9.38 -4.43
C TYR A 245 2.61 -8.22 -3.48
N ARG A 246 2.84 -8.45 -2.19
CA ARG A 246 2.77 -7.43 -1.18
C ARG A 246 3.81 -7.68 -0.09
N TYR A 247 4.59 -6.66 0.21
CA TYR A 247 5.55 -6.68 1.32
C TYR A 247 4.83 -6.58 2.67
N HIS A 248 5.03 -7.56 3.53
CA HIS A 248 4.41 -7.63 4.86
C HIS A 248 5.42 -7.50 6.01
N GLY A 249 6.69 -7.19 5.72
CA GLY A 249 7.74 -7.11 6.73
C GLY A 249 8.21 -8.48 7.25
N ALA A 250 7.91 -9.57 6.52
CA ALA A 250 8.40 -10.90 6.83
C ALA A 250 9.74 -11.18 6.11
N ASP A 251 10.48 -12.19 6.54
CA ASP A 251 11.73 -12.60 5.88
C ASP A 251 11.51 -13.14 4.46
N PHE A 252 10.30 -13.59 4.17
CA PHE A 252 9.88 -14.10 2.86
C PHE A 252 8.62 -13.40 2.38
N GLY A 253 8.68 -12.80 1.20
CA GLY A 253 7.54 -12.32 0.46
C GLY A 253 6.78 -13.47 -0.20
N ARG A 254 5.48 -13.29 -0.35
CA ARG A 254 4.60 -14.25 -1.03
C ARG A 254 4.12 -13.65 -2.33
N VAL A 255 4.36 -14.37 -3.43
CA VAL A 255 3.86 -13.99 -4.75
C VAL A 255 2.86 -15.03 -5.21
N LEU A 256 1.70 -14.58 -5.65
CA LEU A 256 0.74 -15.37 -6.38
C LEU A 256 0.86 -15.02 -7.85
N LEU A 257 1.19 -16.00 -8.69
CA LEU A 257 1.41 -15.84 -10.11
C LEU A 257 0.44 -16.72 -10.88
N GLY A 258 -0.37 -16.12 -11.77
CA GLY A 258 -1.11 -16.81 -12.82
C GLY A 258 -0.40 -16.65 -14.14
N VAL A 259 -0.29 -17.71 -14.89
CA VAL A 259 0.27 -17.73 -16.26
C VAL A 259 -0.57 -18.62 -17.15
N GLU A 260 -0.74 -18.19 -18.39
CA GLU A 260 -1.29 -19.05 -19.42
C GLU A 260 -0.19 -19.97 -19.96
N VAL A 261 -0.38 -21.28 -19.85
CA VAL A 261 0.58 -22.31 -20.26
C VAL A 261 -0.07 -23.18 -21.33
N PRO A 262 0.15 -22.89 -22.64
CA PRO A 262 -0.30 -23.76 -23.72
C PRO A 262 0.23 -25.19 -23.55
N GLU A 263 -0.53 -26.18 -24.01
CA GLU A 263 -0.22 -27.61 -23.85
C GLU A 263 1.18 -27.95 -24.38
N GLU A 264 1.54 -27.37 -25.55
CA GLU A 264 2.85 -27.58 -26.20
C GLU A 264 4.03 -26.96 -25.42
N ARG A 265 3.76 -26.15 -24.39
CA ARG A 265 4.78 -25.50 -23.57
C ARG A 265 4.82 -25.98 -22.12
N ARG A 266 4.10 -27.07 -21.82
CA ARG A 266 4.02 -27.63 -20.47
C ARG A 266 5.39 -28.06 -19.96
N GLU A 267 6.20 -28.73 -20.79
CA GLU A 267 7.55 -29.17 -20.40
C GLU A 267 8.47 -27.99 -20.10
N ASP A 268 8.46 -26.94 -20.93
CA ASP A 268 9.19 -25.70 -20.70
C ASP A 268 8.81 -25.04 -19.36
N PHE A 269 7.54 -25.11 -18.99
CA PHE A 269 7.05 -24.54 -17.76
C PHE A 269 7.52 -25.34 -16.53
N GLU A 270 7.51 -26.66 -16.59
CA GLU A 270 8.05 -27.51 -15.51
C GLU A 270 9.58 -27.31 -15.35
N GLU A 271 10.31 -27.15 -16.44
CA GLU A 271 11.74 -26.79 -16.38
C GLU A 271 11.96 -25.42 -15.74
N PHE A 272 11.09 -24.44 -16.04
CA PHE A 272 11.10 -23.14 -15.37
C PHE A 272 10.91 -23.29 -13.86
N LEU A 273 9.89 -24.01 -13.40
CA LEU A 273 9.63 -24.24 -11.97
C LEU A 273 10.84 -24.89 -11.28
N ALA A 274 11.42 -25.93 -11.90
CA ALA A 274 12.62 -26.57 -11.38
C ALA A 274 13.84 -25.63 -11.31
N ARG A 275 13.97 -24.68 -12.22
CA ARG A 275 15.03 -23.67 -12.20
C ARG A 275 14.82 -22.67 -11.07
N VAL A 276 13.61 -22.20 -10.88
CA VAL A 276 13.24 -21.25 -9.81
C VAL A 276 13.46 -21.86 -8.43
N ASP A 277 13.15 -23.14 -8.24
CA ASP A 277 13.47 -23.89 -7.02
C ASP A 277 14.99 -23.91 -6.74
N ARG A 278 15.80 -24.17 -7.76
CA ARG A 278 17.29 -24.17 -7.62
C ARG A 278 17.84 -22.79 -7.27
N MET A 279 17.11 -21.72 -7.60
CA MET A 279 17.46 -20.35 -7.20
C MET A 279 17.07 -20.01 -5.75
N GLY A 280 16.41 -20.94 -5.05
CA GLY A 280 15.97 -20.75 -3.68
C GLY A 280 14.62 -20.05 -3.55
N TYR A 281 13.75 -20.16 -4.56
CA TYR A 281 12.36 -19.68 -4.55
C TYR A 281 11.40 -20.89 -4.55
N PRO A 282 11.16 -21.52 -3.39
CA PRO A 282 10.22 -22.63 -3.32
C PRO A 282 8.82 -22.19 -3.73
N HIS A 283 8.08 -23.13 -4.33
CA HIS A 283 6.75 -22.83 -4.84
C HIS A 283 5.73 -23.91 -4.48
N VAL A 284 4.47 -23.56 -4.61
CA VAL A 284 3.31 -24.46 -4.50
C VAL A 284 2.41 -24.24 -5.69
N ASP A 285 2.08 -25.31 -6.41
CA ASP A 285 1.04 -25.27 -7.45
C ASP A 285 -0.34 -25.20 -6.79
N GLU A 286 -1.05 -24.12 -7.06
CA GLU A 286 -2.38 -23.82 -6.53
C GLU A 286 -3.48 -24.01 -7.59
N THR A 287 -3.16 -24.52 -8.77
CA THR A 287 -4.10 -24.68 -9.89
C THR A 287 -5.31 -25.56 -9.52
N ASP A 288 -5.10 -26.55 -8.66
CA ASP A 288 -6.17 -27.41 -8.16
C ASP A 288 -6.80 -26.95 -6.84
N ASN A 289 -6.34 -25.82 -6.30
CA ASN A 289 -6.85 -25.27 -5.05
C ASN A 289 -8.34 -24.92 -5.17
N PRO A 290 -9.22 -25.38 -4.24
CA PRO A 290 -10.64 -25.06 -4.26
C PRO A 290 -10.94 -23.54 -4.26
N ALA A 291 -10.14 -22.74 -3.54
CA ALA A 291 -10.32 -21.29 -3.51
C ALA A 291 -10.03 -20.66 -4.88
N TYR A 292 -8.99 -21.14 -5.59
CA TYR A 292 -8.74 -20.70 -6.96
C TYR A 292 -9.93 -21.04 -7.87
N LYS A 293 -10.38 -22.30 -7.85
CA LYS A 293 -11.50 -22.77 -8.69
C LYS A 293 -12.80 -21.98 -8.41
N MET A 294 -13.06 -21.65 -7.16
CA MET A 294 -14.29 -20.93 -6.78
C MET A 294 -14.27 -19.43 -7.13
N PHE A 295 -13.11 -18.76 -6.98
CA PHE A 295 -13.08 -17.29 -6.99
C PHE A 295 -12.26 -16.67 -8.11
N LEU A 296 -11.31 -17.40 -8.70
CA LEU A 296 -10.38 -16.87 -9.70
C LEU A 296 -10.35 -17.68 -11.00
N GLY A 297 -10.53 -18.99 -10.92
CA GLY A 297 -10.52 -19.88 -12.07
C GLY A 297 -11.78 -19.71 -12.93
N TRP A 298 -11.63 -19.81 -14.25
CA TRP A 298 -12.76 -19.91 -15.17
C TRP A 298 -13.00 -21.39 -15.49
N HIS A 299 -14.17 -21.91 -15.13
CA HIS A 299 -14.61 -23.21 -15.55
C HIS A 299 -15.42 -23.04 -16.84
N HIS A 300 -14.92 -23.60 -17.95
CA HIS A 300 -15.80 -23.93 -19.05
C HIS A 300 -16.66 -25.11 -18.56
N ASP A 301 -17.86 -24.85 -18.06
CA ASP A 301 -18.85 -25.92 -17.93
C ASP A 301 -19.07 -26.49 -19.32
N ASN A 302 -18.77 -27.80 -19.47
CA ASN A 302 -19.04 -28.60 -20.66
C ASN A 302 -20.55 -28.68 -20.92
#